data_fc2c8fce9b2d04fa9c816a32e5223bf3
#
_entry.id   fc2c8fce9b2d04fa9c816a32e5223bf3
#
_cell.length_a   1.000
_cell.length_b   1.000
_cell.length_c   1.000
_cell.angle_alpha   90.00
_cell.angle_beta   90.00
_cell.angle_gamma   90.00
#
_symmetry.space_group_name_H-M   'P 1'
#
loop_
_entity.id
_entity.type
_entity.pdbx_description
1 polymer ?
#
loop_
_entity_poly.entity_id
_entity_poly.type
_entity_poly.pdbx_seq_one_letter_code
_entity_poly.pdbx_strand_id
1 'polypeptide(L)'
;MTDQEYMRIALQLAEGTCGQTSPNPMVGAVVVKDGNIVGMGAHLRAGEEHAEVHALHMAGDKAKGATVYVTLEPCSHFGKTPPCCELLIKKEVKRVVIATLDCNPLVSGNGKRKLEEAGIEVTTGVLEAEAVLLNRYFFHYMKTKRPFVTIKTAMSLDGKTATVTGESKWITGEKARADVHQYRHTHDAILVGVNTVIADNPHLTTRIPNGGQNPIRVILDTHLRTPPSSHVITDSLAPTRIIVGTDVNQEKIASYESKNIAIFQMKTKQIEIQDVLHLLGEKQILSLFVEGGQTVHASFLQTKYFNEIVTYISPKLIGGSKAPTLFGGNGFSTLQDALSLEIQEMKQIGDDIKIVAHARNEVTKCLQEL
;
A
#
# COMPACT_ATOMS: atom_id res chain seq x y z
N MET A 1 15.85 16.05 24.52
CA MET A 1 15.63 15.44 23.18
C MET A 1 15.49 16.54 22.14
N THR A 2 15.92 16.30 20.94
CA THR A 2 15.81 17.19 19.77
C THR A 2 14.44 17.05 19.08
N ASP A 3 14.09 17.97 18.18
CA ASP A 3 12.87 17.87 17.36
C ASP A 3 12.83 16.56 16.56
N GLN A 4 13.99 16.13 16.00
CA GLN A 4 14.06 14.86 15.26
C GLN A 4 13.82 13.64 16.14
N GLU A 5 14.25 13.65 17.38
CA GLU A 5 14.03 12.51 18.30
C GLU A 5 12.56 12.41 18.70
N TYR A 6 11.87 13.53 18.98
CA TYR A 6 10.43 13.52 19.24
C TYR A 6 9.62 13.15 17.99
N MET A 7 10.00 13.65 16.80
CA MET A 7 9.34 13.30 15.57
C MET A 7 9.51 11.81 15.23
N ARG A 8 10.65 11.21 15.54
CA ARG A 8 10.87 9.76 15.35
C ARG A 8 9.91 8.94 16.22
N ILE A 9 9.60 9.38 17.43
CA ILE A 9 8.57 8.73 18.27
C ILE A 9 7.19 8.86 17.61
N ALA A 10 6.84 10.04 17.07
CA ALA A 10 5.57 10.22 16.36
C ALA A 10 5.48 9.32 15.12
N LEU A 11 6.57 9.16 14.35
CA LEU A 11 6.64 8.25 13.20
C LEU A 11 6.46 6.77 13.62
N GLN A 12 7.07 6.35 14.71
CA GLN A 12 6.91 4.99 15.25
C GLN A 12 5.46 4.71 15.68
N LEU A 13 4.78 5.69 16.29
CA LEU A 13 3.35 5.59 16.63
C LEU A 13 2.50 5.43 15.36
N ALA A 14 2.79 6.21 14.32
CA ALA A 14 2.12 6.11 13.02
C ALA A 14 2.37 4.74 12.37
N GLU A 15 3.62 4.26 12.33
CA GLU A 15 4.00 2.97 11.76
C GLU A 15 3.27 1.79 12.44
N GLY A 16 3.05 1.89 13.76
CA GLY A 16 2.28 0.90 14.53
C GLY A 16 0.84 0.70 14.05
N THR A 17 0.30 1.61 13.22
CA THR A 17 -1.06 1.54 12.65
C THR A 17 -1.07 1.02 11.21
N CYS A 18 0.05 0.50 10.72
CA CYS A 18 0.19 0.00 9.36
C CYS A 18 -0.85 -1.09 9.04
N GLY A 19 -1.48 -0.99 7.87
CA GLY A 19 -2.52 -1.92 7.40
C GLY A 19 -3.93 -1.68 7.95
N GLN A 20 -4.17 -0.68 8.83
CA GLN A 20 -5.50 -0.50 9.43
C GLN A 20 -6.14 0.88 9.19
N THR A 21 -5.38 1.87 8.68
CA THR A 21 -5.88 3.25 8.54
C THR A 21 -6.51 3.56 7.18
N SER A 22 -6.25 2.74 6.15
CA SER A 22 -6.72 2.99 4.79
C SER A 22 -8.24 3.27 4.73
N PRO A 23 -8.69 4.25 3.92
CA PRO A 23 -7.92 5.05 2.96
C PRO A 23 -7.23 6.28 3.56
N ASN A 24 -7.21 6.47 4.89
CA ASN A 24 -6.53 7.57 5.55
C ASN A 24 -5.02 7.31 5.67
N PRO A 25 -4.20 8.38 5.78
CA PRO A 25 -2.77 8.24 6.05
C PRO A 25 -2.53 7.74 7.48
N MET A 26 -1.37 7.13 7.69
CA MET A 26 -0.84 6.82 9.02
C MET A 26 -0.29 8.10 9.65
N VAL A 27 -0.86 8.52 10.76
CA VAL A 27 -0.45 9.74 11.47
C VAL A 27 -0.17 9.42 12.93
N GLY A 28 0.93 9.97 13.44
CA GLY A 28 1.29 9.94 14.84
C GLY A 28 1.54 11.34 15.37
N ALA A 29 1.25 11.55 16.65
CA ALA A 29 1.45 12.83 17.33
C ALA A 29 2.04 12.65 18.73
N VAL A 30 2.91 13.57 19.13
CA VAL A 30 3.54 13.63 20.47
C VAL A 30 3.44 15.05 21.01
N VAL A 31 2.96 15.19 22.25
CA VAL A 31 2.87 16.48 22.97
C VAL A 31 3.97 16.55 24.01
N VAL A 32 4.79 17.60 23.95
CA VAL A 32 5.95 17.81 24.82
C VAL A 32 5.81 19.11 25.60
N LYS A 33 5.95 19.03 26.92
CA LYS A 33 5.95 20.19 27.83
C LYS A 33 7.18 20.13 28.72
N ASP A 34 7.96 21.21 28.72
CA ASP A 34 9.16 21.36 29.56
C ASP A 34 10.12 20.14 29.46
N GLY A 35 10.35 19.67 28.20
CA GLY A 35 11.19 18.52 27.88
C GLY A 35 10.58 17.15 28.17
N ASN A 36 9.37 17.07 28.74
CA ASN A 36 8.69 15.81 29.05
C ASN A 36 7.58 15.52 28.04
N ILE A 37 7.46 14.26 27.62
CA ILE A 37 6.31 13.80 26.84
C ILE A 37 5.11 13.74 27.78
N VAL A 38 4.05 14.50 27.47
CA VAL A 38 2.82 14.58 28.26
C VAL A 38 1.60 13.99 27.55
N GLY A 39 1.73 13.70 26.26
CA GLY A 39 0.69 13.04 25.48
C GLY A 39 1.25 12.42 24.20
N MET A 40 0.63 11.31 23.78
CA MET A 40 0.96 10.58 22.55
C MET A 40 -0.32 10.06 21.93
N GLY A 41 -0.34 9.96 20.60
CA GLY A 41 -1.49 9.42 19.89
C GLY A 41 -1.14 8.98 18.46
N ALA A 42 -1.96 8.11 17.92
CA ALA A 42 -1.93 7.70 16.53
C ALA A 42 -3.34 7.67 15.97
N HIS A 43 -3.48 7.91 14.66
CA HIS A 43 -4.73 7.65 13.94
C HIS A 43 -4.92 6.14 13.79
N LEU A 44 -5.94 5.56 14.42
CA LEU A 44 -6.09 4.12 14.50
C LEU A 44 -6.89 3.54 13.33
N ARG A 45 -7.98 4.21 12.92
CA ARG A 45 -8.87 3.74 11.84
C ARG A 45 -9.54 4.90 11.12
N ALA A 46 -9.80 4.70 9.83
CA ALA A 46 -10.54 5.66 9.04
C ALA A 46 -11.93 5.97 9.65
N GLY A 47 -12.18 7.27 9.87
CA GLY A 47 -13.43 7.77 10.47
C GLY A 47 -13.42 7.89 11.98
N GLU A 48 -12.37 7.46 12.66
CA GLU A 48 -12.12 7.68 14.09
C GLU A 48 -11.29 8.96 14.33
N GLU A 49 -11.00 9.27 15.59
CA GLU A 49 -10.22 10.44 15.99
C GLU A 49 -8.81 10.43 15.39
N HIS A 50 -8.30 11.62 15.08
CA HIS A 50 -6.96 11.80 14.56
C HIS A 50 -5.91 11.70 15.68
N ALA A 51 -4.65 11.51 15.30
CA ALA A 51 -3.53 11.36 16.24
C ALA A 51 -3.40 12.52 17.21
N GLU A 52 -3.60 13.76 16.72
CA GLU A 52 -3.55 14.98 17.52
C GLU A 52 -4.60 14.98 18.61
N VAL A 53 -5.81 14.48 18.33
CA VAL A 53 -6.91 14.41 19.30
C VAL A 53 -6.53 13.48 20.45
N HIS A 54 -6.07 12.27 20.15
CA HIS A 54 -5.60 11.33 21.17
C HIS A 54 -4.45 11.90 22.01
N ALA A 55 -3.45 12.51 21.36
CA ALA A 55 -2.29 13.08 22.03
C ALA A 55 -2.68 14.26 22.95
N LEU A 56 -3.56 15.14 22.49
CA LEU A 56 -4.03 16.31 23.26
C LEU A 56 -4.99 15.90 24.39
N HIS A 57 -5.82 14.87 24.21
CA HIS A 57 -6.65 14.32 25.29
C HIS A 57 -5.78 13.73 26.40
N MET A 58 -4.75 12.97 26.04
CA MET A 58 -3.79 12.41 27.01
C MET A 58 -3.02 13.51 27.75
N ALA A 59 -2.62 14.58 27.07
CA ALA A 59 -1.92 15.71 27.66
C ALA A 59 -2.79 16.51 28.64
N GLY A 60 -4.10 16.56 28.41
CA GLY A 60 -5.04 17.34 29.23
C GLY A 60 -4.66 18.82 29.29
N ASP A 61 -4.57 19.39 30.52
CA ASP A 61 -4.21 20.80 30.74
C ASP A 61 -2.72 21.09 30.45
N LYS A 62 -1.87 20.07 30.43
CA LYS A 62 -0.45 20.22 30.10
C LYS A 62 -0.24 20.55 28.62
N ALA A 63 -1.26 20.45 27.77
CA ALA A 63 -1.20 20.87 26.37
C ALA A 63 -0.98 22.38 26.22
N LYS A 64 -1.47 23.18 27.18
CA LYS A 64 -1.28 24.64 27.14
C LYS A 64 0.19 25.03 27.21
N GLY A 65 0.63 25.76 26.16
CA GLY A 65 2.02 26.20 25.98
C GLY A 65 3.00 25.05 25.70
N ALA A 66 2.54 23.86 25.31
CA ALA A 66 3.36 22.72 24.88
C ALA A 66 3.79 22.83 23.42
N THR A 67 4.76 22.00 23.00
CA THR A 67 5.10 21.73 21.60
C THR A 67 4.44 20.44 21.17
N VAL A 68 3.79 20.43 19.99
CA VAL A 68 3.16 19.25 19.39
C VAL A 68 3.96 18.84 18.16
N TYR A 69 4.40 17.60 18.11
CA TYR A 69 5.03 16.96 16.95
C TYR A 69 4.00 16.10 16.25
N VAL A 70 3.82 16.27 14.95
CA VAL A 70 2.84 15.53 14.16
C VAL A 70 3.45 15.15 12.81
N THR A 71 3.24 13.90 12.37
CA THR A 71 3.88 13.35 11.17
C THR A 71 3.30 13.86 9.86
N LEU A 72 2.08 14.43 9.90
CA LEU A 72 1.41 15.04 8.73
C LEU A 72 0.75 16.35 9.16
N GLU A 73 0.62 17.30 8.24
CA GLU A 73 -0.07 18.57 8.47
C GLU A 73 -1.45 18.39 9.12
N PRO A 74 -1.72 19.06 10.26
CA PRO A 74 -3.03 19.01 10.90
C PRO A 74 -4.15 19.48 9.98
N CYS A 75 -5.24 18.72 9.91
CA CYS A 75 -6.36 19.04 9.05
C CYS A 75 -7.01 20.40 9.41
N SER A 76 -7.42 21.13 8.35
CA SER A 76 -7.99 22.49 8.45
C SER A 76 -9.45 22.58 8.03
N HIS A 77 -10.03 21.47 7.54
CA HIS A 77 -11.41 21.39 7.05
C HIS A 77 -12.26 20.52 7.97
N PHE A 78 -13.56 20.78 8.01
CA PHE A 78 -14.54 19.94 8.68
C PHE A 78 -14.75 18.66 7.87
N GLY A 79 -14.41 17.53 8.47
CA GLY A 79 -14.71 16.21 7.98
C GLY A 79 -15.80 15.54 8.84
N LYS A 80 -15.58 14.29 9.24
CA LYS A 80 -16.42 13.60 10.24
C LYS A 80 -16.16 14.11 11.65
N THR A 81 -14.99 14.71 11.88
CA THR A 81 -14.54 15.33 13.13
C THR A 81 -14.19 16.80 12.90
N PRO A 82 -14.21 17.67 13.95
CA PRO A 82 -13.72 19.03 13.84
C PRO A 82 -12.23 19.07 13.43
N PRO A 83 -11.78 20.16 12.76
CA PRO A 83 -10.39 20.30 12.33
C PRO A 83 -9.39 20.23 13.49
N CYS A 84 -8.31 19.47 13.30
CA CYS A 84 -7.24 19.37 14.31
C CYS A 84 -6.57 20.71 14.60
N CYS A 85 -6.45 21.60 13.60
CA CYS A 85 -5.95 22.95 13.79
C CYS A 85 -6.75 23.74 14.82
N GLU A 86 -8.08 23.65 14.81
CA GLU A 86 -8.93 24.33 15.79
C GLU A 86 -8.75 23.77 17.20
N LEU A 87 -8.56 22.47 17.33
CA LEU A 87 -8.29 21.84 18.62
C LEU A 87 -6.93 22.29 19.18
N LEU A 88 -5.88 22.35 18.33
CA LEU A 88 -4.55 22.84 18.71
C LEU A 88 -4.61 24.30 19.19
N ILE A 89 -5.33 25.15 18.47
CA ILE A 89 -5.56 26.57 18.84
C ILE A 89 -6.32 26.67 20.17
N LYS A 90 -7.44 25.93 20.32
CA LYS A 90 -8.25 25.90 21.53
C LYS A 90 -7.47 25.41 22.75
N LYS A 91 -6.51 24.50 22.57
CA LYS A 91 -5.63 23.97 23.63
C LYS A 91 -4.46 24.92 23.93
N GLU A 92 -4.35 26.05 23.23
CA GLU A 92 -3.32 27.09 23.42
C GLU A 92 -1.91 26.49 23.39
N VAL A 93 -1.63 25.57 22.42
CA VAL A 93 -0.27 25.05 22.25
C VAL A 93 0.66 26.17 21.77
N LYS A 94 1.94 26.11 22.19
CA LYS A 94 2.91 27.15 21.85
C LYS A 94 3.51 26.96 20.47
N ARG A 95 3.78 25.71 20.08
CA ARG A 95 4.51 25.35 18.85
C ARG A 95 3.98 24.05 18.28
N VAL A 96 3.95 23.97 16.94
CA VAL A 96 3.65 22.73 16.19
C VAL A 96 4.79 22.43 15.23
N VAL A 97 5.33 21.21 15.31
CA VAL A 97 6.37 20.68 14.43
C VAL A 97 5.75 19.63 13.54
N ILE A 98 5.80 19.85 12.23
CA ILE A 98 5.16 19.02 11.20
C ILE A 98 6.25 18.32 10.39
N ALA A 99 6.17 16.99 10.22
CA ALA A 99 7.13 16.29 9.38
C ALA A 99 6.94 16.65 7.91
N THR A 100 5.73 16.48 7.37
CA THR A 100 5.42 16.80 5.96
C THR A 100 4.07 17.49 5.84
N LEU A 101 3.93 18.36 4.84
CA LEU A 101 2.66 18.97 4.50
C LEU A 101 1.73 17.97 3.80
N ASP A 102 0.42 18.23 3.84
CA ASP A 102 -0.53 17.40 3.09
C ASP A 102 -0.38 17.65 1.59
N CYS A 103 -0.31 16.59 0.80
CA CYS A 103 -0.24 16.68 -0.66
C CYS A 103 -1.59 16.96 -1.34
N ASN A 104 -2.70 16.94 -0.58
CA ASN A 104 -4.01 17.29 -1.11
C ASN A 104 -4.06 18.79 -1.37
N PRO A 105 -4.22 19.27 -2.64
CA PRO A 105 -4.23 20.69 -2.97
C PRO A 105 -5.29 21.51 -2.22
N LEU A 106 -6.35 20.86 -1.73
CA LEU A 106 -7.41 21.50 -0.95
C LEU A 106 -7.01 21.74 0.52
N VAL A 107 -5.94 21.10 0.98
CA VAL A 107 -5.49 21.11 2.39
C VAL A 107 -4.10 21.69 2.53
N SER A 108 -3.22 21.43 1.57
CA SER A 108 -1.79 21.76 1.58
C SER A 108 -1.51 23.19 2.02
N GLY A 109 -0.79 23.36 3.14
CA GLY A 109 -0.41 24.62 3.71
C GLY A 109 -1.54 25.38 4.43
N ASN A 110 -2.79 24.95 4.33
CA ASN A 110 -3.91 25.64 4.98
C ASN A 110 -3.92 25.41 6.50
N GLY A 111 -3.55 24.22 6.95
CA GLY A 111 -3.40 23.91 8.37
C GLY A 111 -2.28 24.72 9.00
N LYS A 112 -1.10 24.72 8.37
CA LYS A 112 0.03 25.55 8.76
C LYS A 112 -0.36 27.01 8.90
N ARG A 113 -0.96 27.59 7.85
CA ARG A 113 -1.36 29.00 7.81
C ARG A 113 -2.33 29.35 8.95
N LYS A 114 -3.36 28.53 9.22
CA LYS A 114 -4.31 28.76 10.32
C LYS A 114 -3.63 28.77 11.69
N LEU A 115 -2.65 27.90 11.91
CA LEU A 115 -1.89 27.86 13.15
C LEU A 115 -1.03 29.12 13.31
N GLU A 116 -0.33 29.54 12.27
CA GLU A 116 0.50 30.77 12.24
C GLU A 116 -0.35 32.03 12.45
N GLU A 117 -1.53 32.14 11.81
CA GLU A 117 -2.49 33.26 11.98
C GLU A 117 -3.02 33.32 13.42
N ALA A 118 -3.09 32.20 14.14
CA ALA A 118 -3.46 32.12 15.56
C ALA A 118 -2.28 32.41 16.51
N GLY A 119 -1.08 32.73 15.98
CA GLY A 119 0.10 33.05 16.78
C GLY A 119 0.88 31.82 17.28
N ILE A 120 0.62 30.64 16.74
CA ILE A 120 1.35 29.40 17.07
C ILE A 120 2.60 29.31 16.15
N GLU A 121 3.77 29.06 16.76
CA GLU A 121 5.00 28.81 16.02
C GLU A 121 4.91 27.50 15.24
N VAL A 122 5.16 27.51 13.93
CA VAL A 122 5.12 26.28 13.09
C VAL A 122 6.48 26.02 12.44
N THR A 123 6.98 24.80 12.59
CA THR A 123 8.17 24.28 11.92
C THR A 123 7.76 23.12 11.03
N THR A 124 8.26 23.06 9.79
CA THR A 124 7.97 21.98 8.84
C THR A 124 9.24 21.31 8.33
N GLY A 125 9.14 20.09 7.80
CA GLY A 125 10.24 19.37 7.16
C GLY A 125 11.10 18.52 8.10
N VAL A 126 10.66 18.29 9.35
CA VAL A 126 11.43 17.47 10.30
C VAL A 126 11.19 16.00 10.04
N LEU A 127 12.18 15.28 9.52
CA LEU A 127 12.11 13.89 9.05
C LEU A 127 11.06 13.71 7.92
N GLU A 128 11.02 14.66 6.99
CA GLU A 128 10.05 14.68 5.90
C GLU A 128 10.14 13.45 5.01
N ALA A 129 11.35 13.04 4.63
CA ALA A 129 11.57 11.87 3.77
C ALA A 129 11.02 10.58 4.39
N GLU A 130 11.21 10.39 5.70
CA GLU A 130 10.67 9.25 6.45
C GLU A 130 9.15 9.28 6.52
N ALA A 131 8.55 10.47 6.73
CA ALA A 131 7.09 10.63 6.78
C ALA A 131 6.44 10.36 5.41
N VAL A 132 7.05 10.84 4.33
CA VAL A 132 6.61 10.58 2.95
C VAL A 132 6.73 9.10 2.61
N LEU A 133 7.84 8.45 2.96
CA LEU A 133 8.04 7.02 2.71
C LEU A 133 7.01 6.17 3.47
N LEU A 134 6.75 6.50 4.73
CA LEU A 134 5.73 5.84 5.55
C LEU A 134 4.35 5.89 4.89
N ASN A 135 3.98 7.04 4.34
CA ASN A 135 2.68 7.30 3.71
C ASN A 135 2.71 7.24 2.17
N ARG A 136 3.69 6.54 1.55
CA ARG A 136 3.87 6.52 0.09
C ARG A 136 2.63 6.10 -0.70
N TYR A 137 1.80 5.19 -0.16
CA TYR A 137 0.55 4.75 -0.77
C TYR A 137 -0.47 5.88 -0.83
N PHE A 138 -0.63 6.60 0.27
CA PHE A 138 -1.52 7.76 0.37
C PHE A 138 -1.07 8.89 -0.57
N PHE A 139 0.19 9.28 -0.53
CA PHE A 139 0.73 10.35 -1.38
C PHE A 139 0.61 10.02 -2.87
N HIS A 140 0.94 8.77 -3.25
CA HIS A 140 0.76 8.32 -4.62
C HIS A 140 -0.70 8.41 -5.07
N TYR A 141 -1.62 7.89 -4.26
CA TYR A 141 -3.05 7.92 -4.56
C TYR A 141 -3.59 9.35 -4.66
N MET A 142 -3.20 10.24 -3.76
CA MET A 142 -3.66 11.63 -3.79
C MET A 142 -3.26 12.35 -5.08
N LYS A 143 -2.07 12.07 -5.60
CA LYS A 143 -1.53 12.66 -6.84
C LYS A 143 -2.08 12.01 -8.11
N THR A 144 -2.27 10.68 -8.11
CA THR A 144 -2.59 9.93 -9.34
C THR A 144 -4.02 9.43 -9.44
N LYS A 145 -4.73 9.37 -8.31
CA LYS A 145 -6.03 8.71 -8.13
C LYS A 145 -6.03 7.23 -8.54
N ARG A 146 -4.87 6.60 -8.48
CA ARG A 146 -4.63 5.18 -8.74
C ARG A 146 -3.89 4.55 -7.57
N PRO A 147 -4.05 3.23 -7.31
CA PRO A 147 -3.29 2.55 -6.27
C PRO A 147 -1.79 2.56 -6.58
N PHE A 148 -0.97 2.62 -5.53
CA PHE A 148 0.44 2.27 -5.59
C PHE A 148 0.56 0.77 -5.84
N VAL A 149 1.29 0.38 -6.88
CA VAL A 149 1.39 -1.01 -7.31
C VAL A 149 2.74 -1.60 -6.92
N THR A 150 2.71 -2.64 -6.09
CA THR A 150 3.87 -3.47 -5.74
C THR A 150 3.74 -4.82 -6.44
N ILE A 151 4.65 -5.16 -7.36
CA ILE A 151 4.72 -6.48 -7.99
C ILE A 151 5.63 -7.38 -7.15
N LYS A 152 5.10 -8.52 -6.72
CA LYS A 152 5.90 -9.55 -6.04
C LYS A 152 6.23 -10.68 -7.00
N THR A 153 7.51 -11.04 -7.02
CA THR A 153 8.01 -12.19 -7.78
C THR A 153 8.82 -13.13 -6.89
N ALA A 154 8.90 -14.40 -7.29
CA ALA A 154 9.75 -15.39 -6.64
C ALA A 154 10.32 -16.33 -7.69
N MET A 155 11.63 -16.58 -7.65
CA MET A 155 12.32 -17.41 -8.64
C MET A 155 13.46 -18.22 -8.02
N SER A 156 13.90 -19.24 -8.75
CA SER A 156 15.20 -19.89 -8.54
C SER A 156 16.35 -18.97 -8.98
N LEU A 157 17.57 -19.30 -8.63
CA LEU A 157 18.77 -18.53 -8.99
C LEU A 157 18.95 -18.43 -10.53
N ASP A 158 18.47 -19.41 -11.27
CA ASP A 158 18.47 -19.42 -12.74
C ASP A 158 17.16 -18.87 -13.36
N GLY A 159 16.36 -18.13 -12.58
CA GLY A 159 15.22 -17.34 -13.08
C GLY A 159 13.92 -18.12 -13.32
N LYS A 160 13.74 -19.31 -12.75
CA LYS A 160 12.55 -20.14 -12.96
C LYS A 160 11.53 -20.00 -11.83
N THR A 161 10.24 -20.01 -12.20
CA THR A 161 9.11 -19.92 -11.24
C THR A 161 8.41 -21.26 -11.01
N ALA A 162 8.71 -22.28 -11.82
CA ALA A 162 8.26 -23.65 -11.67
C ALA A 162 9.18 -24.57 -12.50
N THR A 163 9.05 -25.89 -12.27
CA THR A 163 9.67 -26.91 -13.14
C THR A 163 8.97 -26.96 -14.51
N VAL A 164 9.53 -27.73 -15.45
CA VAL A 164 8.91 -27.97 -16.79
C VAL A 164 7.52 -28.60 -16.69
N THR A 165 7.27 -29.34 -15.60
CA THR A 165 5.98 -30.02 -15.32
C THR A 165 5.00 -29.14 -14.55
N GLY A 166 5.42 -27.89 -14.17
CA GLY A 166 4.58 -26.93 -13.44
C GLY A 166 4.66 -27.03 -11.93
N GLU A 167 5.53 -27.85 -11.35
CA GLU A 167 5.73 -27.91 -9.91
C GLU A 167 6.41 -26.62 -9.42
N SER A 168 5.77 -25.90 -8.48
CA SER A 168 6.23 -24.60 -7.96
C SER A 168 6.32 -24.52 -6.43
N LYS A 169 5.82 -25.52 -5.72
CA LYS A 169 5.75 -25.54 -4.25
C LYS A 169 6.85 -26.44 -3.65
N TRP A 170 7.87 -25.89 -2.96
CA TRP A 170 8.10 -24.44 -2.70
C TRP A 170 9.45 -24.04 -3.29
N ILE A 171 9.48 -22.96 -4.09
CA ILE A 171 10.72 -22.43 -4.62
C ILE A 171 11.49 -21.73 -3.49
N THR A 172 10.84 -20.74 -2.85
CA THR A 172 11.43 -19.96 -1.75
C THR A 172 11.17 -20.56 -0.39
N GLY A 173 12.02 -20.22 0.59
CA GLY A 173 11.96 -20.71 1.96
C GLY A 173 10.80 -20.12 2.78
N GLU A 174 10.66 -20.60 4.00
CA GLU A 174 9.57 -20.22 4.90
C GLU A 174 9.65 -18.75 5.32
N LYS A 175 10.86 -18.23 5.60
CA LYS A 175 11.07 -16.83 5.99
C LYS A 175 10.66 -15.85 4.89
N ALA A 176 10.97 -16.15 3.62
CA ALA A 176 10.52 -15.35 2.48
C ALA A 176 8.99 -15.37 2.35
N ARG A 177 8.35 -16.54 2.52
CA ARG A 177 6.87 -16.64 2.52
C ARG A 177 6.23 -15.88 3.68
N ALA A 178 6.85 -15.88 4.87
CA ALA A 178 6.38 -15.08 6.01
C ALA A 178 6.48 -13.57 5.72
N ASP A 179 7.55 -13.10 5.09
CA ASP A 179 7.71 -11.71 4.65
C ASP A 179 6.62 -11.29 3.63
N VAL A 180 6.25 -12.18 2.69
CA VAL A 180 5.14 -11.94 1.75
C VAL A 180 3.81 -11.70 2.50
N HIS A 181 3.57 -12.37 3.62
CA HIS A 181 2.37 -12.12 4.41
C HIS A 181 2.35 -10.75 5.09
N GLN A 182 3.51 -10.12 5.36
CA GLN A 182 3.57 -8.73 5.79
C GLN A 182 3.09 -7.79 4.67
N TYR A 183 3.52 -8.02 3.43
CA TYR A 183 3.00 -7.25 2.28
C TYR A 183 1.49 -7.40 2.11
N ARG A 184 0.94 -8.60 2.28
CA ARG A 184 -0.52 -8.81 2.24
C ARG A 184 -1.25 -8.06 3.35
N HIS A 185 -0.63 -7.95 4.54
CA HIS A 185 -1.19 -7.20 5.66
C HIS A 185 -1.22 -5.69 5.39
N THR A 186 -0.18 -5.16 4.73
CA THR A 186 0.02 -3.71 4.56
C THR A 186 -0.61 -3.14 3.29
N HIS A 187 -1.10 -3.98 2.38
CA HIS A 187 -1.75 -3.54 1.16
C HIS A 187 -3.27 -3.70 1.24
N ASP A 188 -4.00 -2.74 0.66
CA ASP A 188 -5.47 -2.75 0.63
C ASP A 188 -6.03 -3.90 -0.22
N ALA A 189 -5.33 -4.23 -1.31
CA ALA A 189 -5.76 -5.28 -2.22
C ALA A 189 -4.61 -6.16 -2.71
N ILE A 190 -4.94 -7.44 -2.99
CA ILE A 190 -4.07 -8.41 -3.65
C ILE A 190 -4.65 -8.81 -5.00
N LEU A 191 -3.83 -8.81 -6.05
CA LEU A 191 -4.27 -9.13 -7.40
C LEU A 191 -3.56 -10.36 -7.95
N VAL A 192 -4.36 -11.26 -8.53
CA VAL A 192 -3.89 -12.43 -9.30
C VAL A 192 -4.71 -12.61 -10.58
N GLY A 193 -4.15 -13.33 -11.55
CA GLY A 193 -4.93 -13.80 -12.71
C GLY A 193 -5.70 -15.07 -12.39
N VAL A 194 -6.78 -15.33 -13.10
CA VAL A 194 -7.64 -16.53 -12.94
C VAL A 194 -6.87 -17.84 -13.07
N ASN A 195 -5.84 -17.91 -13.90
CA ASN A 195 -5.03 -19.12 -14.04
C ASN A 195 -4.33 -19.51 -12.72
N THR A 196 -3.93 -18.52 -11.90
CA THR A 196 -3.39 -18.77 -10.55
C THR A 196 -4.47 -19.35 -9.62
N VAL A 197 -5.70 -18.85 -9.71
CA VAL A 197 -6.82 -19.40 -8.94
C VAL A 197 -7.11 -20.85 -9.34
N ILE A 198 -7.15 -21.15 -10.63
CA ILE A 198 -7.42 -22.49 -11.14
C ILE A 198 -6.31 -23.49 -10.76
N ALA A 199 -5.03 -23.06 -10.85
CA ALA A 199 -3.89 -23.93 -10.61
C ALA A 199 -3.64 -24.20 -9.12
N ASP A 200 -3.73 -23.16 -8.28
CA ASP A 200 -3.27 -23.21 -6.89
C ASP A 200 -4.39 -23.21 -5.85
N ASN A 201 -5.62 -22.87 -6.25
CA ASN A 201 -6.75 -22.63 -5.36
C ASN A 201 -6.38 -21.87 -4.07
N PRO A 202 -5.79 -20.67 -4.18
CA PRO A 202 -5.21 -19.96 -3.04
C PRO A 202 -6.28 -19.27 -2.20
N HIS A 203 -6.01 -19.07 -0.90
CA HIS A 203 -6.83 -18.22 -0.03
C HIS A 203 -6.55 -16.73 -0.22
N LEU A 204 -5.35 -16.34 -0.63
CA LEU A 204 -4.90 -14.94 -0.76
C LEU A 204 -5.08 -14.11 0.52
N THR A 205 -4.96 -14.75 1.66
CA THR A 205 -5.12 -14.14 2.99
C THR A 205 -3.78 -13.85 3.65
N THR A 206 -3.80 -12.95 4.61
CA THR A 206 -2.70 -12.69 5.53
C THR A 206 -2.61 -13.80 6.58
N ARG A 207 -1.39 -14.26 6.87
CA ARG A 207 -1.09 -15.24 7.92
C ARG A 207 0.18 -14.80 8.64
N ILE A 208 0.01 -13.92 9.62
CA ILE A 208 1.09 -13.45 10.52
C ILE A 208 0.75 -13.85 11.95
N PRO A 209 1.76 -14.03 12.83
CA PRO A 209 1.56 -14.67 14.16
C PRO A 209 0.48 -14.04 15.02
N ASN A 210 0.36 -12.72 15.02
CA ASN A 210 -0.57 -11.99 15.89
C ASN A 210 -1.86 -11.54 15.15
N GLY A 211 -2.24 -12.23 14.08
CA GLY A 211 -3.35 -11.83 13.22
C GLY A 211 -2.91 -10.80 12.17
N GLY A 212 -3.86 -10.09 11.58
CA GLY A 212 -3.59 -9.06 10.55
C GLY A 212 -4.80 -8.81 9.68
N GLN A 213 -4.74 -7.76 8.88
CA GLN A 213 -5.79 -7.41 7.92
C GLN A 213 -5.64 -8.28 6.66
N ASN A 214 -6.74 -8.83 6.19
CA ASN A 214 -6.78 -9.49 4.89
C ASN A 214 -7.01 -8.46 3.80
N PRO A 215 -6.21 -8.45 2.73
CA PRO A 215 -6.45 -7.57 1.59
C PRO A 215 -7.72 -7.97 0.82
N ILE A 216 -8.32 -7.02 0.12
CA ILE A 216 -9.37 -7.30 -0.86
C ILE A 216 -8.77 -8.14 -1.98
N ARG A 217 -9.37 -9.27 -2.30
CA ARG A 217 -8.92 -10.16 -3.38
C ARG A 217 -9.41 -9.64 -4.73
N VAL A 218 -8.52 -9.38 -5.66
CA VAL A 218 -8.82 -8.93 -7.03
C VAL A 218 -8.39 -10.03 -8.00
N ILE A 219 -9.33 -10.56 -8.78
CA ILE A 219 -9.09 -11.62 -9.75
C ILE A 219 -9.31 -11.06 -11.17
N LEU A 220 -8.27 -11.08 -12.02
CA LEU A 220 -8.43 -10.76 -13.44
C LEU A 220 -8.91 -12.01 -14.17
N ASP A 221 -10.14 -12.00 -14.65
CA ASP A 221 -10.80 -13.16 -15.26
C ASP A 221 -11.70 -12.76 -16.44
N THR A 222 -11.09 -12.46 -17.57
CA THR A 222 -11.76 -11.96 -18.79
C THR A 222 -13.06 -12.70 -19.13
N HIS A 223 -13.15 -14.02 -18.86
CA HIS A 223 -14.28 -14.87 -19.27
C HIS A 223 -15.06 -15.48 -18.10
N LEU A 224 -14.78 -15.03 -16.87
CA LEU A 224 -15.40 -15.56 -15.63
C LEU A 224 -15.23 -17.09 -15.52
N ARG A 225 -13.96 -17.55 -15.56
CA ARG A 225 -13.57 -18.97 -15.44
C ARG A 225 -13.25 -19.38 -14.01
N THR A 226 -13.24 -18.45 -13.08
CA THR A 226 -13.00 -18.72 -11.64
C THR A 226 -13.95 -19.83 -11.19
N PRO A 227 -13.44 -20.97 -10.66
CA PRO A 227 -14.31 -22.04 -10.23
C PRO A 227 -15.20 -21.60 -9.04
N PRO A 228 -16.52 -21.85 -9.06
CA PRO A 228 -17.40 -21.51 -7.93
C PRO A 228 -16.99 -22.17 -6.60
N SER A 229 -16.27 -23.30 -6.66
CA SER A 229 -15.77 -24.03 -5.50
C SER A 229 -14.42 -23.54 -4.97
N SER A 230 -13.80 -22.54 -5.63
CA SER A 230 -12.49 -22.02 -5.20
C SER A 230 -12.57 -21.30 -3.84
N HIS A 231 -11.49 -21.34 -3.07
CA HIS A 231 -11.41 -20.70 -1.75
C HIS A 231 -11.74 -19.22 -1.82
N VAL A 232 -11.28 -18.51 -2.85
CA VAL A 232 -11.58 -17.07 -3.03
C VAL A 232 -13.07 -16.76 -3.18
N ILE A 233 -13.90 -17.75 -3.50
CA ILE A 233 -15.36 -17.66 -3.59
C ILE A 233 -16.04 -18.11 -2.30
N THR A 234 -15.57 -19.22 -1.71
CA THR A 234 -16.32 -19.97 -0.68
C THR A 234 -15.94 -19.66 0.76
N ASP A 235 -14.70 -19.18 1.01
CA ASP A 235 -14.16 -19.09 2.38
C ASP A 235 -14.63 -17.87 3.20
N SER A 236 -15.16 -16.85 2.56
CA SER A 236 -15.63 -15.61 3.20
C SER A 236 -14.59 -14.87 4.07
N LEU A 237 -13.29 -15.23 3.97
CA LEU A 237 -12.23 -14.68 4.81
C LEU A 237 -11.85 -13.23 4.42
N ALA A 238 -12.11 -12.85 3.17
CA ALA A 238 -11.89 -11.49 2.66
C ALA A 238 -12.86 -11.19 1.51
N PRO A 239 -13.17 -9.91 1.25
CA PRO A 239 -13.95 -9.53 0.08
C PRO A 239 -13.24 -9.93 -1.22
N THR A 240 -13.99 -10.43 -2.21
CA THR A 240 -13.46 -10.79 -3.53
C THR A 240 -14.07 -9.89 -4.60
N ARG A 241 -13.24 -9.38 -5.49
CA ARG A 241 -13.60 -8.58 -6.66
C ARG A 241 -13.11 -9.30 -7.91
N ILE A 242 -14.02 -9.71 -8.79
CA ILE A 242 -13.65 -10.35 -10.06
C ILE A 242 -13.85 -9.32 -11.15
N ILE A 243 -12.83 -9.09 -11.95
CA ILE A 243 -12.85 -8.16 -13.07
C ILE A 243 -12.97 -8.99 -14.35
N VAL A 244 -14.00 -8.72 -15.15
CA VAL A 244 -14.34 -9.49 -16.34
C VAL A 244 -14.44 -8.61 -17.58
N GLY A 245 -14.28 -9.22 -18.77
CA GLY A 245 -14.49 -8.55 -20.05
C GLY A 245 -15.96 -8.34 -20.38
N THR A 246 -16.22 -7.54 -21.40
CA THR A 246 -17.59 -7.15 -21.81
C THR A 246 -18.45 -8.32 -22.31
N ASP A 247 -17.85 -9.43 -22.75
CA ASP A 247 -18.57 -10.55 -23.37
C ASP A 247 -19.16 -11.55 -22.35
N VAL A 248 -19.01 -11.31 -21.04
CA VAL A 248 -19.56 -12.20 -20.01
C VAL A 248 -21.05 -11.92 -19.83
N ASN A 249 -21.85 -13.00 -19.87
CA ASN A 249 -23.31 -12.95 -19.72
C ASN A 249 -23.71 -12.47 -18.32
N GLN A 250 -24.70 -11.60 -18.22
CA GLN A 250 -25.22 -11.02 -16.97
C GLN A 250 -25.81 -12.08 -16.01
N GLU A 251 -26.45 -13.14 -16.52
CA GLU A 251 -26.95 -14.23 -15.69
C GLU A 251 -25.79 -14.96 -14.99
N LYS A 252 -24.67 -15.18 -15.71
CA LYS A 252 -23.47 -15.76 -15.13
C LYS A 252 -22.86 -14.85 -14.07
N ILE A 253 -22.82 -13.54 -14.32
CA ILE A 253 -22.36 -12.55 -13.33
C ILE A 253 -23.21 -12.65 -12.06
N ALA A 254 -24.54 -12.57 -12.20
CA ALA A 254 -25.46 -12.63 -11.08
C ALA A 254 -25.34 -13.91 -10.24
N SER A 255 -24.96 -15.04 -10.86
CA SER A 255 -24.78 -16.30 -10.14
C SER A 255 -23.57 -16.33 -9.18
N TYR A 256 -22.63 -15.39 -9.31
CA TYR A 256 -21.45 -15.26 -8.42
C TYR A 256 -21.61 -14.18 -7.37
N GLU A 257 -22.46 -13.19 -7.60
CA GLU A 257 -22.57 -12.03 -6.71
C GLU A 257 -23.14 -12.42 -5.35
N SER A 258 -22.52 -11.91 -4.29
CA SER A 258 -22.92 -12.08 -2.91
C SER A 258 -22.43 -10.90 -2.08
N LYS A 259 -22.73 -10.88 -0.79
CA LYS A 259 -22.23 -9.84 0.13
C LYS A 259 -20.70 -9.67 0.09
N ASN A 260 -19.95 -10.74 -0.12
CA ASN A 260 -18.48 -10.73 -0.11
C ASN A 260 -17.86 -10.77 -1.52
N ILE A 261 -18.67 -10.98 -2.57
CA ILE A 261 -18.20 -11.10 -3.95
C ILE A 261 -18.91 -10.04 -4.80
N ALA A 262 -18.12 -9.24 -5.50
CA ALA A 262 -18.65 -8.34 -6.52
C ALA A 262 -17.91 -8.56 -7.85
N ILE A 263 -18.63 -8.49 -8.96
CA ILE A 263 -18.07 -8.61 -10.29
C ILE A 263 -18.12 -7.25 -10.97
N PHE A 264 -17.00 -6.85 -11.56
CA PHE A 264 -16.87 -5.62 -12.33
C PHE A 264 -16.67 -5.95 -13.80
N GLN A 265 -17.66 -5.66 -14.63
CA GLN A 265 -17.57 -5.84 -16.06
C GLN A 265 -16.93 -4.62 -16.71
N MET A 266 -15.83 -4.86 -17.44
CA MET A 266 -15.11 -3.82 -18.18
C MET A 266 -15.86 -3.49 -19.49
N LYS A 267 -15.55 -2.32 -20.06
CA LYS A 267 -16.14 -1.87 -21.34
C LYS A 267 -15.49 -2.54 -22.57
N THR A 268 -14.34 -3.19 -22.36
CA THR A 268 -13.53 -3.85 -23.40
C THR A 268 -13.61 -5.37 -23.28
N LYS A 269 -13.36 -6.08 -24.40
CA LYS A 269 -13.30 -7.55 -24.39
C LYS A 269 -12.09 -8.06 -23.60
N GLN A 270 -10.96 -7.39 -23.74
CA GLN A 270 -9.76 -7.67 -22.96
C GLN A 270 -9.69 -6.71 -21.76
N ILE A 271 -9.15 -7.19 -20.66
CA ILE A 271 -8.96 -6.37 -19.45
C ILE A 271 -7.68 -5.56 -19.63
N GLU A 272 -7.83 -4.23 -19.68
CA GLU A 272 -6.72 -3.29 -19.73
C GLU A 272 -6.30 -2.89 -18.31
N ILE A 273 -5.00 -2.99 -18.01
CA ILE A 273 -4.46 -2.68 -16.66
C ILE A 273 -4.77 -1.26 -16.23
N GLN A 274 -4.72 -0.30 -17.16
CA GLN A 274 -5.03 1.10 -16.86
C GLN A 274 -6.47 1.26 -16.33
N ASP A 275 -7.42 0.60 -16.95
CA ASP A 275 -8.85 0.66 -16.55
C ASP A 275 -9.06 -0.04 -15.21
N VAL A 276 -8.35 -1.15 -14.97
CA VAL A 276 -8.35 -1.82 -13.65
C VAL A 276 -7.87 -0.88 -12.56
N LEU A 277 -6.74 -0.19 -12.76
CA LEU A 277 -6.18 0.72 -11.76
C LEU A 277 -7.09 1.94 -11.53
N HIS A 278 -7.75 2.44 -12.57
CA HIS A 278 -8.78 3.48 -12.45
C HIS A 278 -9.96 3.03 -11.60
N LEU A 279 -10.53 1.86 -11.92
CA LEU A 279 -11.64 1.27 -11.16
C LEU A 279 -11.27 1.08 -9.69
N LEU A 280 -10.07 0.55 -9.40
CA LEU A 280 -9.61 0.35 -8.03
C LEU A 280 -9.42 1.68 -7.30
N GLY A 281 -8.91 2.71 -7.98
CA GLY A 281 -8.80 4.06 -7.45
C GLY A 281 -10.16 4.67 -7.10
N GLU A 282 -11.17 4.55 -7.95
CA GLU A 282 -12.56 4.98 -7.66
C GLU A 282 -13.15 4.27 -6.43
N LYS A 283 -12.69 3.06 -6.14
CA LYS A 283 -13.06 2.29 -4.93
C LYS A 283 -12.18 2.60 -3.72
N GLN A 284 -11.35 3.67 -3.78
CA GLN A 284 -10.47 4.11 -2.71
C GLN A 284 -9.47 3.03 -2.25
N ILE A 285 -8.99 2.19 -3.16
CA ILE A 285 -7.89 1.27 -2.93
C ILE A 285 -6.59 2.04 -3.21
N LEU A 286 -5.80 2.26 -2.18
CA LEU A 286 -4.57 3.06 -2.23
C LEU A 286 -3.35 2.22 -2.60
N SER A 287 -3.39 0.92 -2.33
CA SER A 287 -2.26 0.01 -2.52
C SER A 287 -2.68 -1.33 -3.08
N LEU A 288 -1.94 -1.83 -4.08
CA LEU A 288 -2.22 -3.06 -4.80
C LEU A 288 -0.98 -3.96 -4.80
N PHE A 289 -1.10 -5.13 -4.20
CA PHE A 289 -0.07 -6.16 -4.20
C PHE A 289 -0.34 -7.18 -5.31
N VAL A 290 0.51 -7.24 -6.34
CA VAL A 290 0.33 -8.11 -7.50
C VAL A 290 1.19 -9.37 -7.31
N GLU A 291 0.55 -10.51 -7.01
CA GLU A 291 1.24 -11.80 -6.84
C GLU A 291 1.19 -12.70 -8.09
N GLY A 292 0.49 -12.27 -9.09
CA GLY A 292 0.33 -12.80 -10.14
C GLY A 292 0.09 -13.69 -11.19
N GLY A 293 0.94 -14.54 -11.58
CA GLY A 293 1.03 -15.23 -12.86
C GLY A 293 1.83 -14.44 -13.89
N GLN A 294 2.68 -15.13 -14.64
CA GLN A 294 3.59 -14.50 -15.62
C GLN A 294 2.88 -13.59 -16.65
N THR A 295 1.63 -13.92 -17.03
CA THR A 295 0.82 -13.12 -17.96
C THR A 295 0.41 -11.79 -17.33
N VAL A 296 -0.03 -11.81 -16.07
CA VAL A 296 -0.39 -10.59 -15.31
C VAL A 296 0.84 -9.71 -15.13
N HIS A 297 1.97 -10.30 -14.71
CA HIS A 297 3.23 -9.56 -14.61
C HIS A 297 3.65 -8.92 -15.92
N ALA A 298 3.49 -9.65 -17.04
CA ALA A 298 3.79 -9.11 -18.37
C ALA A 298 2.91 -7.92 -18.74
N SER A 299 1.62 -7.96 -18.40
CA SER A 299 0.70 -6.85 -18.65
C SER A 299 1.12 -5.59 -17.89
N PHE A 300 1.50 -5.72 -16.60
CA PHE A 300 2.03 -4.60 -15.82
C PHE A 300 3.38 -4.09 -16.36
N LEU A 301 4.26 -4.99 -16.80
CA LEU A 301 5.56 -4.61 -17.39
C LEU A 301 5.36 -3.80 -18.69
N GLN A 302 4.48 -4.24 -19.58
CA GLN A 302 4.21 -3.57 -20.85
C GLN A 302 3.60 -2.18 -20.67
N THR A 303 2.70 -2.03 -19.72
CA THR A 303 2.05 -0.75 -19.45
C THR A 303 2.90 0.18 -18.56
N LYS A 304 3.95 -0.34 -17.94
CA LYS A 304 4.81 0.38 -16.97
C LYS A 304 4.04 0.94 -15.75
N TYR A 305 2.83 0.44 -15.48
CA TYR A 305 1.99 0.88 -14.36
C TYR A 305 2.29 0.09 -13.08
N PHE A 306 3.53 0.20 -12.59
CA PHE A 306 3.90 -0.25 -11.24
C PHE A 306 4.94 0.70 -10.65
N ASN A 307 5.03 0.72 -9.34
CA ASN A 307 5.90 1.60 -8.56
C ASN A 307 7.09 0.83 -8.01
N GLU A 308 6.83 -0.37 -7.50
CA GLU A 308 7.78 -1.19 -6.76
C GLU A 308 7.73 -2.63 -7.25
N ILE A 309 8.87 -3.29 -7.29
CA ILE A 309 8.99 -4.73 -7.46
C ILE A 309 9.74 -5.33 -6.28
N VAL A 310 9.19 -6.40 -5.72
CA VAL A 310 9.82 -7.20 -4.65
C VAL A 310 10.09 -8.60 -5.20
N THR A 311 11.36 -8.93 -5.34
CA THR A 311 11.81 -10.21 -5.91
C THR A 311 12.49 -11.05 -4.84
N TYR A 312 12.06 -12.30 -4.70
CA TYR A 312 12.72 -13.31 -3.87
C TYR A 312 13.46 -14.30 -4.76
N ILE A 313 14.75 -14.51 -4.51
CA ILE A 313 15.62 -15.40 -5.27
C ILE A 313 16.07 -16.52 -4.36
N SER A 314 15.67 -17.75 -4.69
CA SER A 314 16.08 -18.95 -3.96
C SER A 314 17.40 -19.49 -4.51
N PRO A 315 18.30 -20.03 -3.67
CA PRO A 315 19.55 -20.64 -4.09
C PRO A 315 19.36 -22.05 -4.69
N LYS A 316 18.40 -22.16 -5.64
CA LYS A 316 18.10 -23.39 -6.37
C LYS A 316 18.35 -23.19 -7.85
N LEU A 317 18.70 -24.27 -8.55
CA LEU A 317 18.76 -24.33 -9.99
C LEU A 317 17.69 -25.32 -10.49
N ILE A 318 16.81 -24.85 -11.39
CA ILE A 318 15.72 -25.66 -11.93
C ILE A 318 16.03 -26.08 -13.37
N GLY A 319 16.59 -25.19 -14.18
CA GLY A 319 16.91 -25.42 -15.58
C GLY A 319 15.68 -25.52 -16.49
N GLY A 320 15.92 -26.01 -17.72
CA GLY A 320 14.87 -26.25 -18.70
C GLY A 320 14.43 -24.99 -19.48
N SER A 321 14.56 -25.04 -20.82
CA SER A 321 14.17 -23.91 -21.68
C SER A 321 12.67 -23.62 -21.67
N LYS A 322 11.84 -24.63 -21.40
CA LYS A 322 10.37 -24.51 -21.33
C LYS A 322 9.85 -24.22 -19.91
N ALA A 323 10.72 -24.23 -18.89
CA ALA A 323 10.33 -23.88 -17.53
C ALA A 323 9.93 -22.40 -17.46
N PRO A 324 8.79 -22.04 -16.81
CA PRO A 324 8.27 -20.68 -16.80
C PRO A 324 9.19 -19.72 -16.07
N THR A 325 9.17 -18.44 -16.52
CA THR A 325 9.93 -17.32 -15.94
C THR A 325 8.99 -16.31 -15.28
N LEU A 326 9.56 -15.26 -14.65
CA LEU A 326 8.81 -14.25 -13.92
C LEU A 326 7.81 -13.47 -14.79
N PHE A 327 8.24 -13.09 -16.00
CA PHE A 327 7.45 -12.29 -16.93
C PHE A 327 7.27 -13.09 -18.23
N GLY A 328 6.02 -13.25 -18.63
CA GLY A 328 5.65 -13.82 -19.92
C GLY A 328 5.54 -12.74 -21.00
N GLY A 329 4.75 -13.02 -22.04
CA GLY A 329 4.52 -12.11 -23.17
C GLY A 329 5.71 -12.00 -24.12
N ASN A 330 5.71 -10.95 -24.96
CA ASN A 330 6.70 -10.78 -26.04
C ASN A 330 8.02 -10.12 -25.54
N GLY A 331 8.04 -9.58 -24.32
CA GLY A 331 9.19 -8.83 -23.81
C GLY A 331 9.47 -7.55 -24.60
N PHE A 332 10.68 -7.00 -24.41
CA PHE A 332 11.17 -5.84 -25.16
C PHE A 332 12.13 -6.29 -26.27
N SER A 333 12.03 -5.66 -27.45
CA SER A 333 12.83 -6.02 -28.60
C SER A 333 14.29 -5.56 -28.52
N THR A 334 14.56 -4.48 -27.77
CA THR A 334 15.90 -3.92 -27.59
C THR A 334 16.20 -3.68 -26.11
N LEU A 335 17.48 -3.65 -25.74
CA LEU A 335 17.90 -3.29 -24.38
C LEU A 335 17.56 -1.83 -24.03
N GLN A 336 17.45 -0.96 -25.01
CA GLN A 336 17.07 0.44 -24.81
C GLN A 336 15.61 0.59 -24.38
N ASP A 337 14.73 -0.31 -24.84
CA ASP A 337 13.32 -0.35 -24.45
C ASP A 337 13.10 -0.97 -23.06
N ALA A 338 14.09 -1.74 -22.58
CA ALA A 338 13.99 -2.42 -21.28
C ALA A 338 13.83 -1.42 -20.14
N LEU A 339 12.97 -1.77 -19.19
CA LEU A 339 12.70 -0.92 -18.03
C LEU A 339 13.86 -0.97 -17.05
N SER A 340 14.46 0.19 -16.77
CA SER A 340 15.49 0.33 -15.74
C SER A 340 14.85 0.45 -14.36
N LEU A 341 15.42 -0.27 -13.40
CA LEU A 341 15.02 -0.24 -12.00
C LEU A 341 16.12 0.38 -11.14
N GLU A 342 15.73 0.94 -10.01
CA GLU A 342 16.63 1.41 -8.97
C GLU A 342 16.48 0.53 -7.73
N ILE A 343 17.55 -0.18 -7.35
CA ILE A 343 17.53 -1.04 -6.17
C ILE A 343 17.51 -0.17 -4.91
N GLN A 344 16.49 -0.35 -4.09
CA GLN A 344 16.32 0.34 -2.82
C GLN A 344 16.82 -0.52 -1.64
N GLU A 345 16.60 -1.83 -1.71
CA GLU A 345 17.00 -2.76 -0.68
C GLU A 345 17.46 -4.08 -1.30
N MET A 346 18.53 -4.65 -0.74
CA MET A 346 18.93 -6.02 -0.99
C MET A 346 19.35 -6.67 0.32
N LYS A 347 18.66 -7.75 0.71
CA LYS A 347 19.00 -8.46 1.96
C LYS A 347 18.75 -9.96 1.85
N GLN A 348 19.46 -10.72 2.70
CA GLN A 348 19.21 -12.14 2.87
C GLN A 348 18.01 -12.36 3.81
N ILE A 349 17.10 -13.24 3.41
CA ILE A 349 15.95 -13.68 4.21
C ILE A 349 15.95 -15.22 4.29
N GLY A 350 16.43 -15.76 5.39
CA GLY A 350 16.76 -17.20 5.48
C GLY A 350 17.83 -17.55 4.49
N ASP A 351 17.55 -18.50 3.60
CA ASP A 351 18.46 -18.90 2.53
C ASP A 351 18.22 -18.09 1.24
N ASP A 352 17.11 -17.35 1.14
CA ASP A 352 16.75 -16.58 -0.05
C ASP A 352 17.33 -15.16 0.00
N ILE A 353 17.42 -14.51 -1.19
CA ILE A 353 17.74 -13.09 -1.32
C ILE A 353 16.44 -12.35 -1.64
N LYS A 354 16.15 -11.28 -0.89
CA LYS A 354 15.12 -10.29 -1.21
C LYS A 354 15.75 -9.08 -1.87
N ILE A 355 15.16 -8.65 -2.98
CA ILE A 355 15.49 -7.38 -3.65
C ILE A 355 14.21 -6.56 -3.74
N VAL A 356 14.28 -5.31 -3.29
CA VAL A 356 13.23 -4.30 -3.50
C VAL A 356 13.78 -3.26 -4.46
N ALA A 357 13.06 -3.01 -5.55
CA ALA A 357 13.48 -2.03 -6.54
C ALA A 357 12.30 -1.19 -7.02
N HIS A 358 12.56 0.09 -7.32
CA HIS A 358 11.58 1.02 -7.86
C HIS A 358 11.76 1.17 -9.38
N ALA A 359 10.64 1.33 -10.10
CA ALA A 359 10.68 1.65 -11.50
C ALA A 359 11.17 3.10 -11.70
N ARG A 360 12.17 3.32 -12.54
CA ARG A 360 12.61 4.66 -12.98
C ARG A 360 11.63 5.21 -14.01
N ASN A 361 10.41 5.53 -13.60
CA ASN A 361 9.39 6.13 -14.46
C ASN A 361 8.89 7.45 -13.84
N GLU A 362 8.10 8.22 -14.59
CA GLU A 362 7.54 9.49 -14.11
C GLU A 362 6.72 9.35 -12.82
N VAL A 363 6.16 8.17 -12.56
CA VAL A 363 5.37 7.87 -11.37
C VAL A 363 6.26 7.84 -10.11
N THR A 364 7.51 7.38 -10.24
CA THR A 364 8.48 7.37 -9.12
C THR A 364 9.13 8.73 -8.89
N LYS A 365 9.31 9.55 -9.94
CA LYS A 365 9.73 10.95 -9.78
C LYS A 365 8.78 11.75 -8.90
N CYS A 366 7.50 11.39 -8.90
CA CYS A 366 6.48 12.03 -8.08
C CYS A 366 6.72 11.94 -6.56
N LEU A 367 7.41 10.90 -6.08
CA LEU A 367 7.76 10.76 -4.67
C LEU A 367 9.10 11.44 -4.34
N GLN A 368 9.93 11.75 -5.35
CA GLN A 368 11.20 12.44 -5.20
C GLN A 368 11.07 13.97 -5.30
N GLU A 369 9.95 14.46 -5.85
CA GLU A 369 9.64 15.89 -6.02
C GLU A 369 8.64 16.42 -4.95
N LEU A 370 8.35 15.61 -3.92
CA LEU A 370 7.65 16.02 -2.70
C LEU A 370 8.67 16.43 -1.64
#